data_6b97eef72dd5f3cc8142adeff7b955f2
#
_entry.id   6b97eef72dd5f3cc8142adeff7b955f2
#
_cell.length_a   1.000
_cell.length_b   1.000
_cell.length_c   1.000
_cell.angle_alpha   90.00
_cell.angle_beta   90.00
_cell.angle_gamma   90.00
#
_symmetry.space_group_name_H-M   'P 1'
#
loop_
_entity.id
_entity.type
_entity.pdbx_description
1 polymer ?
#
loop_
_entity_poly.entity_id
_entity_poly.type
_entity_poly.pdbx_seq_one_letter_code
_entity_poly.pdbx_strand_id
1 'polypeptide(L)'
;MRKQAWLRAAAGLTAAALVLTACSQKSNEGSGDEGGDNAAPSAGWPETPDVEIKEGKPGGVFKFAITEPTAVDPYNAQESEGLLVTKYLFTGLIQVDPDGAPEPGVAEKWSSNDDCSEWTFDLKTGTKFHNGEEVTSESFKRGWERVSAKASASEVAYHLAGIEGFDEMQAGTANALSGVDASDPAQLKVKLTEPNCEWFLRTFHPVFSPVPSTAGAPATNTAYVEAPIGNGPFMMDGPWQHDVGIKLKRFEDYSIGHKAYLDSVEITIAPNGNQDEYAGYQNGTFDWARMPTPVLEQARATYEPQDQWITRNTNGMNYLLAMVTEKPLDSAKARKALSMAIDRNAIINGVFKGSQTPADSFVPPVFTEAYQKGLCAACVFDLDEAKKLAKEAGLTEGTELNFQFNVDAGHEEWAAAVKDQLETNLGLTVTMSGVQFPDLLNNEQQPGASGIYRAAWGADYPTPENFLAPLLSTDAIGATADQPTTGDNRGRYSNEEFDQLLADGRATKDEAERTKKYQEAEKIAIGDDQALIPLWNRTQHRLANTSKFINLRMDFSENPDLYEISIK
;
A
#
# COMPACT_ATOMS: atom_id res chain seq x y z
N MET A 1 -20.84 -59.33 10.42
CA MET A 1 -20.21 -60.65 10.63
C MET A 1 -18.77 -60.57 10.15
N ARG A 2 -17.88 -61.08 11.04
CA ARG A 2 -16.42 -61.33 10.90
C ARG A 2 -15.56 -60.07 10.73
N LYS A 3 -14.84 -59.59 11.74
CA LYS A 3 -13.86 -60.07 12.74
C LYS A 3 -12.50 -60.44 12.14
N GLN A 4 -11.49 -59.74 12.67
CA GLN A 4 -10.11 -60.17 12.99
C GLN A 4 -9.04 -59.95 11.90
N ALA A 5 -7.78 -59.64 12.18
CA ALA A 5 -7.00 -59.54 13.43
C ALA A 5 -5.67 -58.85 13.19
N TRP A 6 -5.20 -58.18 14.21
CA TRP A 6 -3.85 -57.89 14.67
C TRP A 6 -2.64 -58.60 14.04
N LEU A 7 -1.54 -57.88 13.81
CA LEU A 7 -0.20 -58.36 14.15
C LEU A 7 0.72 -57.16 14.46
N ARG A 8 1.27 -57.17 15.69
CA ARG A 8 2.37 -56.33 16.17
C ARG A 8 3.70 -57.00 15.77
N ALA A 9 4.71 -56.19 15.45
CA ALA A 9 6.10 -56.56 15.67
C ALA A 9 6.89 -55.33 16.10
N ALA A 10 7.51 -55.45 17.28
CA ALA A 10 8.44 -54.51 17.87
C ALA A 10 9.87 -54.97 17.62
N ALA A 11 10.81 -54.06 17.76
CA ALA A 11 12.26 -54.14 18.00
C ALA A 11 13.06 -53.47 16.88
N GLY A 12 14.08 -52.65 17.12
CA GLY A 12 14.95 -52.50 18.25
C GLY A 12 15.79 -51.21 18.13
N LEU A 13 16.14 -50.68 19.26
CA LEU A 13 17.08 -49.57 19.47
C LEU A 13 18.52 -49.95 19.04
N THR A 14 19.20 -49.05 18.35
CA THR A 14 20.66 -48.97 18.38
C THR A 14 21.08 -47.49 18.53
N ALA A 15 21.62 -47.16 19.70
CA ALA A 15 22.27 -45.91 20.00
C ALA A 15 23.69 -45.90 19.40
N ALA A 16 24.02 -44.88 18.63
CA ALA A 16 25.40 -44.57 18.27
C ALA A 16 25.76 -43.20 18.89
N ALA A 17 26.60 -43.27 19.91
CA ALA A 17 27.26 -42.13 20.54
C ALA A 17 28.38 -41.62 19.60
N LEU A 18 28.35 -40.37 19.23
CA LEU A 18 29.48 -39.67 18.60
C LEU A 18 30.08 -38.69 19.61
N VAL A 19 31.33 -38.90 19.87
CA VAL A 19 32.20 -38.17 20.80
C VAL A 19 32.54 -36.81 20.21
N LEU A 20 32.20 -35.74 20.94
CA LEU A 20 32.66 -34.38 20.68
C LEU A 20 34.02 -34.17 21.37
N THR A 21 35.07 -33.98 20.59
CA THR A 21 36.37 -33.51 21.08
C THR A 21 36.33 -31.99 21.23
N ALA A 22 36.34 -31.51 22.46
CA ALA A 22 36.51 -30.11 22.81
C ALA A 22 38.00 -29.75 22.75
N CYS A 23 38.33 -28.69 22.01
CA CYS A 23 39.59 -27.95 22.21
C CYS A 23 39.31 -26.73 23.06
N SER A 24 39.81 -26.82 24.30
CA SER A 24 39.87 -25.76 25.30
C SER A 24 40.94 -24.74 24.92
N GLN A 25 40.61 -23.44 24.94
CA GLN A 25 41.60 -22.41 25.19
C GLN A 25 41.11 -21.44 26.28
N LYS A 26 42.00 -21.17 27.21
CA LYS A 26 41.81 -20.59 28.54
C LYS A 26 41.38 -19.13 28.54
N SER A 27 40.48 -18.90 29.43
CA SER A 27 40.10 -17.78 30.28
C SER A 27 41.06 -16.58 30.41
N ASN A 28 40.46 -15.41 30.38
CA ASN A 28 40.86 -14.34 31.29
C ASN A 28 39.60 -13.78 31.97
N GLU A 29 39.59 -13.75 33.28
CA GLU A 29 38.52 -13.28 34.13
C GLU A 29 38.44 -11.74 34.10
N GLY A 30 37.23 -11.20 34.02
CA GLY A 30 36.93 -9.80 34.21
C GLY A 30 35.41 -9.59 34.36
N SER A 31 34.98 -9.56 35.61
CA SER A 31 33.79 -8.97 36.22
C SER A 31 32.59 -8.64 35.36
N GLY A 32 31.47 -9.19 35.79
CA GLY A 32 30.07 -9.04 35.43
C GLY A 32 29.55 -7.70 34.93
N ASP A 33 28.75 -7.86 33.93
CA ASP A 33 27.57 -7.02 33.71
C ASP A 33 26.53 -7.91 33.05
N GLU A 34 25.41 -8.16 33.73
CA GLU A 34 24.24 -8.83 33.17
C GLU A 34 23.49 -7.79 32.30
N GLY A 35 24.01 -7.54 31.11
CA GLY A 35 23.34 -6.80 30.08
C GLY A 35 22.53 -7.74 29.22
N GLY A 36 21.20 -7.53 29.18
CA GLY A 36 20.31 -8.26 28.31
C GLY A 36 20.82 -8.29 26.86
N ASP A 37 20.70 -9.43 26.20
CA ASP A 37 20.95 -9.59 24.77
C ASP A 37 20.05 -8.63 23.97
N ASN A 38 20.51 -7.40 23.79
CA ASN A 38 19.99 -6.54 22.74
C ASN A 38 20.44 -7.16 21.41
N ALA A 39 19.61 -8.02 20.85
CA ALA A 39 19.78 -8.46 19.48
C ALA A 39 19.94 -7.22 18.59
N ALA A 40 20.97 -7.20 17.74
CA ALA A 40 21.16 -6.13 16.80
C ALA A 40 19.85 -5.89 16.03
N PRO A 41 19.47 -4.63 15.75
CA PRO A 41 18.25 -4.32 15.02
C PRO A 41 18.17 -5.16 13.75
N SER A 42 17.03 -5.77 13.48
CA SER A 42 16.79 -6.42 12.19
C SER A 42 16.83 -5.34 11.12
N ALA A 43 17.80 -5.43 10.21
CA ALA A 43 17.90 -4.50 9.08
C ALA A 43 16.91 -4.84 7.94
N GLY A 44 16.09 -5.88 8.14
CA GLY A 44 15.34 -6.49 7.06
C GLY A 44 16.22 -7.29 6.10
N TRP A 45 15.63 -7.84 5.05
CA TRP A 45 16.43 -8.41 3.97
C TRP A 45 16.88 -7.28 3.03
N PRO A 46 18.14 -7.35 2.53
CA PRO A 46 18.65 -6.31 1.62
C PRO A 46 17.80 -6.23 0.36
N GLU A 47 17.57 -5.02 -0.10
CA GLU A 47 16.90 -4.78 -1.38
C GLU A 47 17.73 -5.36 -2.53
N THR A 48 17.01 -5.88 -3.52
CA THR A 48 17.64 -6.24 -4.80
C THR A 48 18.07 -4.94 -5.49
N PRO A 49 19.31 -4.86 -6.00
CA PRO A 49 19.75 -3.67 -6.76
C PRO A 49 18.79 -3.35 -7.91
N ASP A 50 18.60 -2.07 -8.19
CA ASP A 50 17.77 -1.62 -9.29
C ASP A 50 18.24 -2.21 -10.61
N VAL A 51 17.27 -2.61 -11.43
CA VAL A 51 17.53 -3.16 -12.76
C VAL A 51 17.77 -2.01 -13.73
N GLU A 52 18.97 -1.94 -14.31
CA GLU A 52 19.22 -1.07 -15.46
C GLU A 52 18.32 -1.49 -16.62
N ILE A 53 17.42 -0.61 -17.04
CA ILE A 53 16.49 -0.87 -18.14
C ILE A 53 17.27 -0.93 -19.45
N LYS A 54 17.16 -2.05 -20.14
CA LYS A 54 17.78 -2.31 -21.44
C LYS A 54 16.73 -2.23 -22.54
N GLU A 55 17.17 -1.79 -23.73
CA GLU A 55 16.32 -1.86 -24.92
C GLU A 55 15.82 -3.29 -25.11
N GLY A 56 14.50 -3.44 -25.16
CA GLY A 56 13.83 -4.73 -25.23
C GLY A 56 13.59 -5.20 -26.66
N LYS A 57 13.25 -6.47 -26.82
CA LYS A 57 12.81 -7.07 -28.08
C LYS A 57 11.29 -7.27 -28.03
N PRO A 58 10.56 -6.86 -29.07
CA PRO A 58 9.14 -7.18 -29.16
C PRO A 58 8.88 -8.68 -29.17
N GLY A 59 7.84 -9.10 -28.48
CA GLY A 59 7.37 -10.48 -28.48
C GLY A 59 7.12 -11.08 -27.11
N GLY A 60 6.52 -12.25 -27.10
CA GLY A 60 6.31 -13.05 -25.91
C GLY A 60 5.03 -12.76 -25.13
N VAL A 61 4.70 -13.73 -24.30
CA VAL A 61 3.55 -13.69 -23.38
C VAL A 61 4.06 -13.74 -21.96
N PHE A 62 3.71 -12.75 -21.14
CA PHE A 62 4.03 -12.74 -19.73
C PHE A 62 2.83 -13.25 -18.93
N LYS A 63 3.07 -14.18 -18.01
CA LYS A 63 2.02 -14.89 -17.28
C LYS A 63 2.20 -14.74 -15.78
N PHE A 64 1.15 -14.32 -15.10
CA PHE A 64 1.13 -14.29 -13.64
C PHE A 64 -0.30 -14.42 -13.12
N ALA A 65 -0.47 -14.44 -11.81
CA ALA A 65 -1.79 -14.55 -11.20
C ALA A 65 -2.03 -13.41 -10.20
N ILE A 66 -3.30 -13.13 -9.97
CA ILE A 66 -3.81 -12.20 -8.96
C ILE A 66 -5.06 -12.79 -8.32
N THR A 67 -5.53 -12.27 -7.20
CA THR A 67 -6.88 -12.53 -6.72
C THR A 67 -7.91 -11.80 -7.58
N GLU A 68 -9.18 -12.14 -7.44
CA GLU A 68 -10.26 -11.54 -8.24
C GLU A 68 -10.36 -10.04 -7.97
N PRO A 69 -10.21 -9.15 -8.97
CA PRO A 69 -10.43 -7.71 -8.81
C PRO A 69 -11.89 -7.38 -8.48
N THR A 70 -12.14 -6.27 -7.79
CA THR A 70 -13.50 -5.72 -7.64
C THR A 70 -13.96 -5.00 -8.89
N ALA A 71 -13.04 -4.34 -9.60
CA ALA A 71 -13.29 -3.66 -10.87
C ALA A 71 -12.01 -3.52 -11.68
N VAL A 72 -12.16 -3.49 -13.02
CA VAL A 72 -11.08 -3.18 -13.97
C VAL A 72 -11.34 -1.88 -14.74
N ASP A 73 -12.41 -1.20 -14.42
CA ASP A 73 -12.78 0.12 -14.94
C ASP A 73 -12.36 1.19 -13.93
N PRO A 74 -11.65 2.26 -14.34
CA PRO A 74 -11.14 3.30 -13.45
C PRO A 74 -12.18 3.91 -12.50
N TYR A 75 -13.47 3.86 -12.85
CA TYR A 75 -14.48 4.47 -12.00
C TYR A 75 -14.61 3.84 -10.62
N ASN A 76 -14.20 2.58 -10.45
CA ASN A 76 -14.34 1.85 -9.17
C ASN A 76 -13.20 0.86 -8.88
N ALA A 77 -12.06 0.93 -9.58
CA ALA A 77 -10.87 0.15 -9.24
C ALA A 77 -10.22 0.76 -7.99
N GLN A 78 -10.25 0.04 -6.86
CA GLN A 78 -9.78 0.54 -5.57
C GLN A 78 -8.71 -0.33 -4.91
N GLU A 79 -8.68 -1.62 -5.20
CA GLU A 79 -7.68 -2.53 -4.64
C GLU A 79 -6.52 -2.79 -5.61
N SER A 80 -5.42 -3.36 -5.09
CA SER A 80 -4.17 -3.57 -5.82
C SER A 80 -4.35 -4.29 -7.16
N GLU A 81 -5.25 -5.27 -7.22
CA GLU A 81 -5.48 -6.09 -8.40
C GLU A 81 -6.21 -5.31 -9.52
N GLY A 82 -7.23 -4.56 -9.18
CA GLY A 82 -7.95 -3.69 -10.12
C GLY A 82 -7.08 -2.54 -10.59
N LEU A 83 -6.34 -1.91 -9.67
CA LEU A 83 -5.39 -0.84 -9.99
C LEU A 83 -4.27 -1.33 -10.92
N LEU A 84 -3.78 -2.57 -10.72
CA LEU A 84 -2.80 -3.18 -11.61
C LEU A 84 -3.32 -3.28 -13.05
N VAL A 85 -4.53 -3.78 -13.24
CA VAL A 85 -5.11 -3.94 -14.58
C VAL A 85 -5.41 -2.57 -15.21
N THR A 86 -6.04 -1.67 -14.46
CA THR A 86 -6.39 -0.34 -14.98
C THR A 86 -5.18 0.48 -15.37
N LYS A 87 -4.08 0.42 -14.61
CA LYS A 87 -2.82 1.12 -14.93
C LYS A 87 -2.28 0.78 -16.33
N TYR A 88 -2.42 -0.46 -16.78
CA TYR A 88 -1.93 -0.88 -18.09
C TYR A 88 -2.94 -0.72 -19.21
N LEU A 89 -4.22 -0.58 -18.87
CA LEU A 89 -5.27 -0.24 -19.83
C LEU A 89 -5.37 1.26 -20.09
N PHE A 90 -4.95 2.10 -19.12
CA PHE A 90 -5.08 3.55 -19.21
C PHE A 90 -3.75 4.24 -18.93
N THR A 91 -3.51 5.35 -19.60
CA THR A 91 -2.45 6.31 -19.28
C THR A 91 -3.11 7.60 -18.86
N GLY A 92 -2.84 8.05 -17.63
CA GLY A 92 -3.35 9.28 -17.03
C GLY A 92 -2.66 10.54 -17.54
N LEU A 93 -2.88 11.67 -16.85
CA LEU A 93 -2.17 12.92 -17.13
C LEU A 93 -0.68 12.78 -16.89
N ILE A 94 -0.30 12.21 -15.75
CA ILE A 94 1.08 11.88 -15.41
C ILE A 94 1.24 10.38 -15.19
N GLN A 95 2.47 9.92 -15.24
CA GLN A 95 2.94 8.62 -14.75
C GLN A 95 3.94 8.85 -13.62
N VAL A 96 4.39 7.80 -12.97
CA VAL A 96 5.49 7.87 -12.01
C VAL A 96 6.49 6.75 -12.34
N ASP A 97 7.75 7.04 -12.11
CA ASP A 97 8.79 6.02 -12.15
C ASP A 97 8.66 5.05 -10.95
N PRO A 98 9.46 3.98 -10.87
CA PRO A 98 9.38 3.04 -9.74
C PRO A 98 9.65 3.66 -8.37
N ASP A 99 10.32 4.80 -8.30
CA ASP A 99 10.64 5.51 -7.06
C ASP A 99 9.61 6.59 -6.71
N GLY A 100 8.58 6.76 -7.56
CA GLY A 100 7.50 7.71 -7.36
C GLY A 100 7.75 9.09 -7.95
N ALA A 101 8.84 9.31 -8.69
CA ALA A 101 9.07 10.60 -9.35
C ALA A 101 8.09 10.79 -10.52
N PRO A 102 7.45 11.97 -10.64
CA PRO A 102 6.44 12.20 -11.68
C PRO A 102 7.06 12.30 -13.07
N GLU A 103 6.45 11.60 -14.01
CA GLU A 103 6.82 11.58 -15.42
C GLU A 103 5.63 11.99 -16.32
N PRO A 104 5.90 12.53 -17.54
CA PRO A 104 4.84 12.81 -18.50
C PRO A 104 4.01 11.56 -18.86
N GLY A 105 2.69 11.70 -18.78
CA GLY A 105 1.73 10.77 -19.34
C GLY A 105 1.09 11.35 -20.61
N VAL A 106 -0.24 11.53 -20.63
CA VAL A 106 -0.92 12.26 -21.69
C VAL A 106 -0.59 13.75 -21.62
N ALA A 107 -0.33 14.30 -20.43
CA ALA A 107 0.17 15.66 -20.30
C ALA A 107 1.69 15.68 -20.56
N GLU A 108 2.11 16.49 -21.53
CA GLU A 108 3.53 16.75 -21.80
C GLU A 108 4.12 17.75 -20.79
N LYS A 109 3.27 18.64 -20.27
CA LYS A 109 3.64 19.67 -19.29
C LYS A 109 2.45 19.97 -18.39
N TRP A 110 2.76 20.42 -17.19
CA TRP A 110 1.77 20.94 -16.25
C TRP A 110 2.34 22.12 -15.46
N SER A 111 1.45 22.97 -15.00
CA SER A 111 1.79 24.14 -14.19
C SER A 111 0.59 24.58 -13.36
N SER A 112 0.85 25.25 -12.25
CA SER A 112 -0.16 25.92 -11.46
C SER A 112 -0.07 27.44 -11.58
N ASN A 113 -1.16 28.13 -11.22
CA ASN A 113 -1.16 29.56 -10.93
C ASN A 113 -0.33 29.86 -9.66
N ASP A 114 -0.27 31.13 -9.23
CA ASP A 114 0.64 31.55 -8.15
C ASP A 114 0.34 30.93 -6.79
N ASP A 115 -0.92 30.68 -6.47
CA ASP A 115 -1.37 30.10 -5.21
C ASP A 115 -1.74 28.60 -5.31
N CYS A 116 -1.48 27.97 -6.45
CA CYS A 116 -1.78 26.55 -6.68
C CYS A 116 -3.28 26.17 -6.57
N SER A 117 -4.17 27.13 -6.72
CA SER A 117 -5.62 26.89 -6.80
C SER A 117 -6.11 26.49 -8.18
N GLU A 118 -5.28 26.71 -9.22
CA GLU A 118 -5.59 26.34 -10.60
C GLU A 118 -4.42 25.60 -11.24
N TRP A 119 -4.71 24.49 -11.91
CA TRP A 119 -3.74 23.68 -12.65
C TRP A 119 -4.04 23.68 -14.14
N THR A 120 -3.01 23.72 -14.95
CA THR A 120 -3.08 23.61 -16.40
C THR A 120 -2.21 22.47 -16.88
N PHE A 121 -2.77 21.58 -17.72
CA PHE A 121 -2.09 20.46 -18.33
C PHE A 121 -2.13 20.61 -19.86
N ASP A 122 -0.97 20.69 -20.48
CA ASP A 122 -0.82 20.70 -21.93
C ASP A 122 -0.76 19.25 -22.42
N LEU A 123 -1.74 18.83 -23.22
CA LEU A 123 -1.91 17.45 -23.64
C LEU A 123 -1.20 17.13 -24.95
N LYS A 124 -0.63 15.94 -25.04
CA LYS A 124 -0.04 15.40 -26.26
C LYS A 124 -1.16 15.11 -27.27
N THR A 125 -1.14 15.83 -28.38
CA THR A 125 -2.11 15.65 -29.46
C THR A 125 -1.87 14.36 -30.26
N GLY A 126 -2.95 13.78 -30.82
CA GLY A 126 -2.87 12.54 -31.61
C GLY A 126 -2.78 11.26 -30.78
N THR A 127 -2.83 11.34 -29.46
CA THR A 127 -2.99 10.19 -28.57
C THR A 127 -4.36 9.56 -28.80
N LYS A 128 -4.43 8.22 -28.87
CA LYS A 128 -5.66 7.50 -29.19
C LYS A 128 -6.07 6.52 -28.10
N PHE A 129 -7.37 6.33 -27.98
CA PHE A 129 -7.95 5.17 -27.31
C PHE A 129 -7.80 3.90 -28.15
N HIS A 130 -8.00 2.74 -27.53
CA HIS A 130 -7.94 1.42 -28.19
C HIS A 130 -8.96 1.25 -29.32
N ASN A 131 -10.03 2.04 -29.33
CA ASN A 131 -11.04 2.08 -30.42
C ASN A 131 -10.70 3.07 -31.54
N GLY A 132 -9.56 3.77 -31.45
CA GLY A 132 -9.11 4.76 -32.43
C GLY A 132 -9.64 6.19 -32.22
N GLU A 133 -10.52 6.43 -31.24
CA GLU A 133 -10.96 7.79 -30.84
C GLU A 133 -9.76 8.56 -30.28
N GLU A 134 -9.68 9.86 -30.56
CA GLU A 134 -8.61 10.72 -30.06
C GLU A 134 -8.83 11.05 -28.57
N VAL A 135 -7.75 11.03 -27.77
CA VAL A 135 -7.75 11.48 -26.39
C VAL A 135 -7.60 12.99 -26.35
N THR A 136 -8.56 13.67 -25.74
CA THR A 136 -8.59 15.13 -25.60
C THR A 136 -8.89 15.51 -24.15
N SER A 137 -8.84 16.79 -23.83
CA SER A 137 -9.25 17.31 -22.51
C SER A 137 -10.67 16.90 -22.12
N GLU A 138 -11.60 16.84 -23.09
CA GLU A 138 -12.97 16.38 -22.87
C GLU A 138 -13.04 14.90 -22.45
N SER A 139 -12.08 14.09 -22.87
CA SER A 139 -12.00 12.69 -22.45
C SER A 139 -11.70 12.54 -20.96
N PHE A 140 -10.85 13.40 -20.42
CA PHE A 140 -10.56 13.48 -18.97
C PHE A 140 -11.78 13.99 -18.20
N LYS A 141 -12.35 15.12 -18.64
CA LYS A 141 -13.55 15.67 -18.01
C LYS A 141 -14.67 14.64 -17.93
N ARG A 142 -14.92 13.93 -19.02
CA ARG A 142 -15.92 12.85 -19.08
C ARG A 142 -15.63 11.72 -18.09
N GLY A 143 -14.38 11.29 -17.97
CA GLY A 143 -13.96 10.27 -17.00
C GLY A 143 -14.22 10.72 -15.58
N TRP A 144 -13.79 11.93 -15.23
CA TRP A 144 -13.93 12.49 -13.89
C TRP A 144 -15.38 12.76 -13.50
N GLU A 145 -16.19 13.30 -14.43
CA GLU A 145 -17.63 13.48 -14.22
C GLU A 145 -18.37 12.15 -14.07
N ARG A 146 -17.93 11.11 -14.82
CA ARG A 146 -18.46 9.74 -14.70
C ARG A 146 -18.20 9.16 -13.31
N VAL A 147 -17.03 9.40 -12.73
CA VAL A 147 -16.68 8.99 -11.35
C VAL A 147 -17.46 9.83 -10.33
N SER A 148 -17.50 11.16 -10.50
CA SER A 148 -18.12 12.09 -9.55
C SER A 148 -19.65 12.04 -9.55
N ALA A 149 -20.27 11.44 -10.56
CA ALA A 149 -21.73 11.37 -10.65
C ALA A 149 -22.32 10.52 -9.51
N LYS A 150 -23.26 11.06 -8.74
CA LYS A 150 -23.96 10.35 -7.66
C LYS A 150 -24.48 8.97 -8.07
N ALA A 151 -25.00 8.87 -9.29
CA ALA A 151 -25.57 7.64 -9.84
C ALA A 151 -24.51 6.54 -10.11
N SER A 152 -23.24 6.89 -10.19
CA SER A 152 -22.14 5.96 -10.38
C SER A 152 -21.82 5.20 -9.11
N ALA A 153 -22.16 5.73 -7.95
CA ALA A 153 -21.89 5.15 -6.62
C ALA A 153 -20.43 4.65 -6.50
N SER A 154 -19.49 5.44 -7.06
CA SER A 154 -18.08 5.09 -7.08
C SER A 154 -17.49 5.18 -5.67
N GLU A 155 -16.86 4.11 -5.22
CA GLU A 155 -16.19 4.05 -3.91
C GLU A 155 -14.84 4.78 -3.89
N VAL A 156 -14.32 5.13 -5.08
CA VAL A 156 -13.07 5.89 -5.27
C VAL A 156 -13.29 7.36 -5.68
N ALA A 157 -14.55 7.82 -5.69
CA ALA A 157 -14.88 9.19 -6.08
C ALA A 157 -14.19 10.26 -5.20
N TYR A 158 -13.92 9.95 -3.94
CA TYR A 158 -13.29 10.86 -2.98
C TYR A 158 -11.92 11.40 -3.43
N HIS A 159 -11.21 10.69 -4.32
CA HIS A 159 -9.96 11.19 -4.90
C HIS A 159 -10.13 12.49 -5.69
N LEU A 160 -11.34 12.75 -6.23
CA LEU A 160 -11.66 13.97 -6.94
C LEU A 160 -12.15 15.10 -6.01
N ALA A 161 -12.28 14.83 -4.72
CA ALA A 161 -12.61 15.87 -3.73
C ALA A 161 -11.60 17.02 -3.79
N GLY A 162 -12.09 18.23 -3.63
CA GLY A 162 -11.30 19.45 -3.80
C GLY A 162 -11.29 20.02 -5.21
N ILE A 163 -11.86 19.35 -6.23
CA ILE A 163 -12.17 19.98 -7.53
C ILE A 163 -13.49 20.74 -7.38
N GLU A 164 -13.56 22.01 -7.82
CA GLU A 164 -14.81 22.79 -7.79
C GLU A 164 -15.94 22.05 -8.53
N GLY A 165 -17.10 21.93 -7.87
CA GLY A 165 -18.28 21.24 -8.40
C GLY A 165 -18.39 19.76 -8.03
N PHE A 166 -17.39 19.18 -7.34
CA PHE A 166 -17.42 17.79 -6.91
C PHE A 166 -18.55 17.52 -5.91
N ASP A 167 -18.67 18.34 -4.88
CA ASP A 167 -19.68 18.16 -3.83
C ASP A 167 -21.10 18.27 -4.37
N GLU A 168 -21.33 19.19 -5.33
CA GLU A 168 -22.61 19.34 -6.00
C GLU A 168 -22.96 18.13 -6.87
N MET A 169 -21.95 17.51 -7.51
CA MET A 169 -22.15 16.25 -8.26
C MET A 169 -22.46 15.08 -7.32
N GLN A 170 -21.76 14.96 -6.21
CA GLN A 170 -22.02 13.93 -5.19
C GLN A 170 -23.39 14.13 -4.52
N ALA A 171 -23.81 15.36 -4.30
CA ALA A 171 -25.15 15.68 -3.81
C ALA A 171 -26.25 15.40 -4.87
N GLY A 172 -25.88 15.31 -6.17
CA GLY A 172 -26.80 15.17 -7.30
C GLY A 172 -27.49 16.47 -7.67
N THR A 173 -26.93 17.61 -7.29
CA THR A 173 -27.42 18.96 -7.62
C THR A 173 -26.77 19.56 -8.86
N ALA A 174 -25.64 18.98 -9.30
CA ALA A 174 -24.97 19.31 -10.56
C ALA A 174 -24.72 18.05 -11.40
N ASN A 175 -24.49 18.23 -12.70
CA ASN A 175 -24.17 17.16 -13.66
C ASN A 175 -22.79 17.37 -14.31
N ALA A 176 -22.02 18.36 -13.83
CA ALA A 176 -20.69 18.67 -14.34
C ALA A 176 -19.80 19.20 -13.22
N LEU A 177 -18.49 18.93 -13.35
CA LEU A 177 -17.46 19.54 -12.52
C LEU A 177 -17.20 20.97 -13.02
N SER A 178 -17.67 21.97 -12.26
CA SER A 178 -17.53 23.38 -12.64
C SER A 178 -16.06 23.83 -12.70
N GLY A 179 -15.18 23.19 -11.93
CA GLY A 179 -13.75 23.47 -11.92
C GLY A 179 -12.97 22.83 -13.06
N VAL A 180 -13.59 22.06 -13.97
CA VAL A 180 -12.88 21.40 -15.08
C VAL A 180 -13.23 22.09 -16.40
N ASP A 181 -12.26 22.81 -16.97
CA ASP A 181 -12.38 23.44 -18.29
C ASP A 181 -11.64 22.57 -19.34
N ALA A 182 -12.41 22.04 -20.27
CA ALA A 182 -11.98 21.24 -21.41
C ALA A 182 -12.35 21.93 -22.76
N SER A 183 -12.47 23.24 -22.79
CA SER A 183 -12.85 24.02 -24.00
C SER A 183 -11.76 23.97 -25.09
N ASP A 184 -10.50 23.79 -24.72
CA ASP A 184 -9.39 23.51 -25.64
C ASP A 184 -9.08 22.02 -25.64
N PRO A 185 -9.22 21.29 -26.76
CA PRO A 185 -8.98 19.84 -26.80
C PRO A 185 -7.54 19.44 -26.45
N ALA A 186 -6.57 20.34 -26.57
CA ALA A 186 -5.16 20.12 -26.23
C ALA A 186 -4.76 20.64 -24.84
N GLN A 187 -5.68 21.21 -24.07
CA GLN A 187 -5.38 21.75 -22.75
C GLN A 187 -6.51 21.47 -21.76
N LEU A 188 -6.18 20.86 -20.64
CA LEU A 188 -7.09 20.65 -19.52
C LEU A 188 -6.75 21.63 -18.40
N LYS A 189 -7.75 22.37 -17.92
CA LYS A 189 -7.59 23.24 -16.75
C LYS A 189 -8.45 22.75 -15.60
N VAL A 190 -7.90 22.82 -14.41
CA VAL A 190 -8.56 22.34 -13.20
C VAL A 190 -8.48 23.38 -12.11
N LYS A 191 -9.62 23.74 -11.55
CA LYS A 191 -9.74 24.68 -10.44
C LYS A 191 -10.11 23.93 -9.18
N LEU A 192 -9.37 24.22 -8.11
CA LEU A 192 -9.51 23.59 -6.82
C LEU A 192 -10.28 24.51 -5.86
N THR A 193 -10.95 23.92 -4.89
CA THR A 193 -11.62 24.63 -3.80
C THR A 193 -10.62 25.25 -2.82
N GLU A 194 -9.42 24.65 -2.72
CA GLU A 194 -8.33 25.12 -1.87
C GLU A 194 -6.98 24.99 -2.58
N PRO A 195 -5.98 25.83 -2.24
CA PRO A 195 -4.63 25.70 -2.78
C PRO A 195 -4.00 24.33 -2.50
N ASN A 196 -3.42 23.70 -3.56
CA ASN A 196 -2.64 22.48 -3.41
C ASN A 196 -1.56 22.39 -4.48
N CYS A 197 -0.30 22.66 -4.10
CA CYS A 197 0.85 22.73 -5.01
C CYS A 197 1.40 21.36 -5.43
N GLU A 198 0.87 20.29 -4.90
CA GLU A 198 1.21 18.92 -5.29
C GLU A 198 -0.03 18.14 -5.78
N TRP A 199 -1.16 18.82 -5.98
CA TRP A 199 -2.40 18.17 -6.42
C TRP A 199 -2.23 17.36 -7.71
N PHE A 200 -1.37 17.78 -8.62
CA PHE A 200 -1.10 17.07 -9.87
C PHE A 200 -0.62 15.63 -9.64
N LEU A 201 0.06 15.34 -8.52
CA LEU A 201 0.52 13.98 -8.18
C LEU A 201 -0.65 13.00 -7.99
N ARG A 202 -1.82 13.49 -7.55
CA ARG A 202 -3.03 12.66 -7.43
C ARG A 202 -3.48 12.13 -8.77
N THR A 203 -3.19 12.84 -9.88
CA THR A 203 -3.61 12.46 -11.23
C THR A 203 -2.87 11.24 -11.80
N PHE A 204 -1.89 10.71 -11.06
CA PHE A 204 -1.31 9.39 -11.29
C PHE A 204 -2.31 8.25 -11.02
N HIS A 205 -3.22 8.43 -10.06
CA HIS A 205 -4.19 7.40 -9.71
C HIS A 205 -5.14 7.13 -10.88
N PRO A 206 -5.42 5.85 -11.23
CA PRO A 206 -6.24 5.50 -12.39
C PRO A 206 -7.65 6.12 -12.41
N VAL A 207 -8.20 6.51 -11.28
CA VAL A 207 -9.50 7.21 -11.20
C VAL A 207 -9.53 8.50 -12.03
N PHE A 208 -8.36 9.12 -12.27
CA PHE A 208 -8.20 10.32 -13.10
C PHE A 208 -7.99 10.01 -14.58
N SER A 209 -8.15 8.77 -15.00
CA SER A 209 -7.96 8.37 -16.41
C SER A 209 -9.00 8.99 -17.35
N PRO A 210 -8.60 9.26 -18.61
CA PRO A 210 -9.55 9.64 -19.65
C PRO A 210 -10.41 8.45 -20.07
N VAL A 211 -11.64 8.68 -20.50
CA VAL A 211 -12.49 7.64 -21.10
C VAL A 211 -13.04 8.06 -22.45
N PRO A 212 -13.24 7.12 -23.40
CA PRO A 212 -13.80 7.41 -24.70
C PRO A 212 -15.30 7.79 -24.62
N SER A 213 -15.84 8.38 -25.67
CA SER A 213 -17.25 8.76 -25.75
C SER A 213 -18.20 7.58 -25.55
N THR A 214 -17.73 6.37 -25.82
CA THR A 214 -18.49 5.12 -25.70
C THR A 214 -18.57 4.56 -24.27
N ALA A 215 -17.84 5.13 -23.30
CA ALA A 215 -17.80 4.62 -21.93
C ALA A 215 -19.18 4.65 -21.24
N GLY A 216 -19.94 5.72 -21.45
CA GLY A 216 -21.28 5.86 -20.85
C GLY A 216 -21.30 5.82 -19.31
N ALA A 217 -22.47 5.78 -18.72
CA ALA A 217 -22.63 5.63 -17.28
C ALA A 217 -22.40 4.17 -16.83
N PRO A 218 -21.67 3.92 -15.73
CA PRO A 218 -21.33 2.56 -15.30
C PRO A 218 -22.56 1.66 -15.08
N ALA A 219 -23.59 2.19 -14.45
CA ALA A 219 -24.81 1.46 -14.14
C ALA A 219 -25.59 0.96 -15.38
N THR A 220 -25.35 1.53 -16.56
CA THR A 220 -26.08 1.21 -17.80
C THR A 220 -25.21 0.63 -18.90
N ASN A 221 -23.88 0.72 -18.78
CA ASN A 221 -22.93 0.18 -19.75
C ASN A 221 -22.00 -0.87 -19.11
N THR A 222 -22.60 -1.95 -18.63
CA THR A 222 -21.88 -3.07 -18.00
C THR A 222 -20.88 -3.72 -18.97
N ALA A 223 -21.15 -3.72 -20.27
CA ALA A 223 -20.21 -4.25 -21.26
C ALA A 223 -18.90 -3.47 -21.31
N TYR A 224 -18.93 -2.15 -21.09
CA TYR A 224 -17.72 -1.35 -20.98
C TYR A 224 -17.00 -1.62 -19.65
N VAL A 225 -17.72 -1.76 -18.55
CA VAL A 225 -17.15 -2.05 -17.22
C VAL A 225 -16.36 -3.37 -17.25
N GLU A 226 -16.86 -4.39 -17.96
CA GLU A 226 -16.23 -5.70 -18.10
C GLU A 226 -15.08 -5.75 -19.13
N ALA A 227 -15.05 -4.81 -20.06
CA ALA A 227 -14.02 -4.72 -21.09
C ALA A 227 -13.72 -3.24 -21.44
N PRO A 228 -13.10 -2.50 -20.54
CA PRO A 228 -12.87 -1.07 -20.73
C PRO A 228 -11.97 -0.79 -21.91
N ILE A 229 -12.32 0.27 -22.63
CA ILE A 229 -11.53 0.81 -23.74
C ILE A 229 -10.71 1.97 -23.19
N GLY A 230 -9.42 1.72 -23.00
CA GLY A 230 -8.47 2.70 -22.50
C GLY A 230 -7.59 3.30 -23.59
N ASN A 231 -6.53 3.97 -23.16
CA ASN A 231 -5.47 4.58 -23.98
C ASN A 231 -4.07 4.14 -23.54
N GLY A 232 -3.98 3.09 -22.75
CA GLY A 232 -2.73 2.57 -22.19
C GLY A 232 -1.94 1.69 -23.16
N PRO A 233 -0.75 1.20 -22.73
CA PRO A 233 0.14 0.40 -23.57
C PRO A 233 -0.43 -0.98 -23.91
N PHE A 234 -1.40 -1.47 -23.17
CA PHE A 234 -2.13 -2.70 -23.42
C PHE A 234 -3.62 -2.43 -23.53
N MET A 235 -4.32 -3.31 -24.25
CA MET A 235 -5.77 -3.32 -24.39
C MET A 235 -6.36 -4.67 -24.02
N MET A 236 -7.62 -4.71 -23.65
CA MET A 236 -8.31 -5.97 -23.38
C MET A 236 -8.30 -6.87 -24.64
N ASP A 237 -7.99 -8.15 -24.45
CA ASP A 237 -8.13 -9.20 -25.46
C ASP A 237 -9.33 -10.10 -25.15
N GLY A 238 -10.51 -9.53 -25.26
CA GLY A 238 -11.80 -10.09 -24.82
C GLY A 238 -12.22 -9.51 -23.47
N PRO A 239 -13.46 -9.80 -23.03
CA PRO A 239 -13.95 -9.36 -21.73
C PRO A 239 -13.27 -10.10 -20.59
N TRP A 240 -13.26 -9.48 -19.41
CA TRP A 240 -12.86 -10.13 -18.16
C TRP A 240 -13.70 -11.40 -17.93
N GLN A 241 -13.02 -12.49 -17.62
CA GLN A 241 -13.63 -13.77 -17.31
C GLN A 241 -13.53 -14.00 -15.80
N HIS A 242 -14.59 -13.69 -15.07
CA HIS A 242 -14.65 -13.82 -13.62
C HIS A 242 -14.25 -15.22 -13.16
N ASP A 243 -13.49 -15.30 -12.07
CA ASP A 243 -12.95 -16.54 -11.49
C ASP A 243 -11.98 -17.32 -12.43
N VAL A 244 -11.64 -16.76 -13.61
CA VAL A 244 -10.77 -17.41 -14.60
C VAL A 244 -9.54 -16.55 -14.91
N GLY A 245 -9.76 -15.32 -15.43
CA GLY A 245 -8.63 -14.45 -15.77
C GLY A 245 -8.95 -13.30 -16.70
N ILE A 246 -7.92 -12.51 -16.94
CA ILE A 246 -7.91 -11.32 -17.80
C ILE A 246 -6.79 -11.48 -18.81
N LYS A 247 -7.08 -11.19 -20.08
CA LYS A 247 -6.08 -11.19 -21.14
C LYS A 247 -5.90 -9.80 -21.70
N LEU A 248 -4.65 -9.40 -21.80
CA LEU A 248 -4.26 -8.13 -22.39
C LEU A 248 -3.38 -8.39 -23.60
N LYS A 249 -3.49 -7.53 -24.61
CA LYS A 249 -2.58 -7.52 -25.77
C LYS A 249 -2.00 -6.13 -25.96
N ARG A 250 -0.81 -6.04 -26.54
CA ARG A 250 -0.16 -4.79 -26.85
C ARG A 250 -1.04 -3.90 -27.72
N PHE A 251 -1.08 -2.61 -27.40
CA PHE A 251 -1.71 -1.60 -28.24
C PHE A 251 -0.70 -1.04 -29.25
N GLU A 252 -0.88 -1.37 -30.51
CA GLU A 252 0.09 -1.04 -31.56
C GLU A 252 0.14 0.47 -31.91
N ASP A 253 -0.92 1.22 -31.63
CA ASP A 253 -0.99 2.66 -31.85
C ASP A 253 -0.62 3.48 -30.61
N TYR A 254 -0.08 2.84 -29.54
CA TYR A 254 0.38 3.56 -28.35
C TYR A 254 1.48 4.56 -28.70
N SER A 255 1.31 5.81 -28.24
CA SER A 255 2.16 6.93 -28.64
C SER A 255 2.75 7.74 -27.48
N ILE A 256 2.49 7.32 -26.24
CA ILE A 256 3.05 7.94 -25.03
C ILE A 256 4.28 7.10 -24.64
N GLY A 257 5.49 7.61 -24.96
CA GLY A 257 6.71 6.84 -24.81
C GLY A 257 6.91 5.78 -25.90
N HIS A 258 7.56 4.65 -25.57
CA HIS A 258 7.73 3.52 -26.48
C HIS A 258 6.54 2.55 -26.41
N LYS A 259 6.41 1.66 -27.35
CA LYS A 259 5.43 0.57 -27.28
C LYS A 259 5.90 -0.47 -26.27
N ALA A 260 4.97 -1.08 -25.53
CA ALA A 260 5.30 -2.24 -24.70
C ALA A 260 5.99 -3.33 -25.55
N TYR A 261 6.98 -4.00 -24.97
CA TYR A 261 7.71 -5.05 -25.70
C TYR A 261 6.92 -6.35 -25.79
N LEU A 262 6.16 -6.72 -24.75
CA LEU A 262 5.34 -7.93 -24.73
C LEU A 262 4.23 -7.89 -25.79
N ASP A 263 3.95 -9.03 -26.44
CA ASP A 263 2.78 -9.14 -27.33
C ASP A 263 1.48 -9.21 -26.53
N SER A 264 1.52 -9.90 -25.38
CA SER A 264 0.34 -10.09 -24.52
C SER A 264 0.72 -10.40 -23.07
N VAL A 265 -0.26 -10.21 -22.20
CA VAL A 265 -0.20 -10.55 -20.79
C VAL A 265 -1.39 -11.45 -20.47
N GLU A 266 -1.13 -12.59 -19.84
CA GLU A 266 -2.17 -13.50 -19.36
C GLU A 266 -2.18 -13.46 -17.82
N ILE A 267 -3.26 -12.94 -17.26
CA ILE A 267 -3.49 -12.82 -15.82
C ILE A 267 -4.50 -13.89 -15.42
N THR A 268 -4.09 -14.81 -14.56
CA THR A 268 -4.97 -15.87 -14.04
C THR A 268 -5.57 -15.44 -12.70
N ILE A 269 -6.83 -15.73 -12.46
CA ILE A 269 -7.42 -15.54 -11.13
C ILE A 269 -7.02 -16.71 -10.23
N ALA A 270 -6.39 -16.39 -9.11
CA ALA A 270 -5.84 -17.34 -8.13
C ALA A 270 -6.64 -17.24 -6.81
N PRO A 271 -7.64 -18.10 -6.59
CA PRO A 271 -8.53 -17.97 -5.43
C PRO A 271 -7.83 -18.17 -4.08
N ASN A 272 -6.67 -18.85 -4.05
CA ASN A 272 -5.85 -19.01 -2.85
C ASN A 272 -4.65 -18.02 -2.82
N GLY A 273 -4.67 -16.98 -3.64
CA GLY A 273 -3.67 -15.90 -3.67
C GLY A 273 -2.24 -16.42 -3.78
N ASN A 274 -1.37 -15.97 -2.87
CA ASN A 274 0.06 -16.27 -2.88
C ASN A 274 0.42 -17.77 -2.94
N GLN A 275 -0.45 -18.67 -2.49
CA GLN A 275 -0.22 -20.11 -2.56
C GLN A 275 -0.30 -20.61 -3.99
N ASP A 276 -1.33 -20.20 -4.73
CA ASP A 276 -1.52 -20.56 -6.14
C ASP A 276 -0.44 -19.91 -7.02
N GLU A 277 -0.10 -18.63 -6.73
CA GLU A 277 0.97 -17.92 -7.43
C GLU A 277 2.30 -18.64 -7.30
N TYR A 278 2.70 -18.99 -6.06
CA TYR A 278 3.96 -19.69 -5.80
C TYR A 278 3.98 -21.08 -6.45
N ALA A 279 2.89 -21.85 -6.33
CA ALA A 279 2.76 -23.15 -6.96
C ALA A 279 2.85 -23.06 -8.50
N GLY A 280 2.20 -22.04 -9.09
CA GLY A 280 2.25 -21.78 -10.53
C GLY A 280 3.63 -21.36 -11.02
N TYR A 281 4.39 -20.59 -10.23
CA TYR A 281 5.78 -20.28 -10.55
C TYR A 281 6.67 -21.53 -10.48
N GLN A 282 6.53 -22.34 -9.44
CA GLN A 282 7.31 -23.57 -9.26
C GLN A 282 7.12 -24.57 -10.42
N ASN A 283 5.92 -24.67 -10.96
CA ASN A 283 5.62 -25.59 -12.07
C ASN A 283 5.82 -24.96 -13.48
N GLY A 284 6.25 -23.68 -13.53
CA GLY A 284 6.54 -22.95 -14.77
C GLY A 284 5.31 -22.41 -15.50
N THR A 285 4.14 -22.36 -14.86
CA THR A 285 2.92 -21.74 -15.40
C THR A 285 3.02 -20.23 -15.39
N PHE A 286 3.60 -19.64 -14.31
CA PHE A 286 3.73 -18.20 -14.11
C PHE A 286 5.18 -17.74 -14.21
N ASP A 287 5.36 -16.52 -14.66
CA ASP A 287 6.66 -15.84 -14.82
C ASP A 287 6.94 -14.85 -13.68
N TRP A 288 5.96 -14.62 -12.81
CA TRP A 288 6.01 -13.73 -11.65
C TRP A 288 5.11 -14.28 -10.55
N ALA A 289 5.54 -14.17 -9.28
CA ALA A 289 4.73 -14.64 -8.16
C ALA A 289 5.07 -13.96 -6.84
N ARG A 290 4.04 -13.78 -6.02
CA ARG A 290 4.14 -13.60 -4.56
C ARG A 290 4.31 -14.97 -3.89
N MET A 291 4.76 -14.97 -2.64
CA MET A 291 4.99 -16.20 -1.87
C MET A 291 4.35 -16.11 -0.49
N PRO A 292 3.80 -17.21 0.03
CA PRO A 292 3.35 -17.28 1.41
C PRO A 292 4.51 -17.06 2.39
N THR A 293 4.28 -16.32 3.48
CA THR A 293 5.28 -16.02 4.51
C THR A 293 6.04 -17.27 5.03
N PRO A 294 5.39 -18.42 5.29
CA PRO A 294 6.10 -19.60 5.80
C PRO A 294 7.17 -20.18 4.88
N VAL A 295 7.09 -19.90 3.56
CA VAL A 295 8.08 -20.44 2.59
C VAL A 295 9.12 -19.43 2.16
N LEU A 296 9.07 -18.18 2.62
CA LEU A 296 9.95 -17.09 2.16
C LEU A 296 11.44 -17.42 2.26
N GLU A 297 11.90 -17.93 3.41
CA GLU A 297 13.31 -18.32 3.61
C GLU A 297 13.77 -19.39 2.61
N GLN A 298 12.96 -20.44 2.44
CA GLN A 298 13.26 -21.53 1.52
C GLN A 298 13.24 -21.05 0.07
N ALA A 299 12.25 -20.23 -0.30
CA ALA A 299 12.14 -19.67 -1.63
C ALA A 299 13.34 -18.77 -1.94
N ARG A 300 13.72 -17.88 -1.00
CA ARG A 300 14.90 -17.04 -1.14
C ARG A 300 16.16 -17.86 -1.37
N ALA A 301 16.43 -18.85 -0.50
CA ALA A 301 17.60 -19.72 -0.62
C ALA A 301 17.63 -20.48 -1.97
N THR A 302 16.46 -20.74 -2.57
CA THR A 302 16.34 -21.44 -3.85
C THR A 302 16.54 -20.52 -5.05
N TYR A 303 15.92 -19.34 -5.05
CA TYR A 303 15.77 -18.51 -6.24
C TYR A 303 16.73 -17.30 -6.28
N GLU A 304 17.20 -16.78 -5.14
CA GLU A 304 18.17 -15.68 -5.09
C GLU A 304 19.49 -16.04 -5.81
N PRO A 305 20.08 -17.26 -5.66
CA PRO A 305 21.28 -17.64 -6.40
C PRO A 305 21.07 -17.79 -7.91
N GLN A 306 19.82 -17.76 -8.38
CA GLN A 306 19.43 -17.86 -9.79
C GLN A 306 19.05 -16.50 -10.40
N ASP A 307 19.24 -15.40 -9.65
CA ASP A 307 18.78 -14.05 -10.00
C ASP A 307 17.25 -13.96 -10.23
N GLN A 308 16.47 -14.85 -9.60
CA GLN A 308 15.01 -14.92 -9.73
C GLN A 308 14.26 -14.40 -8.49
N TRP A 309 14.96 -13.66 -7.65
CA TRP A 309 14.43 -13.09 -6.41
C TRP A 309 14.52 -11.58 -6.43
N ILE A 310 13.42 -10.91 -6.10
CA ILE A 310 13.35 -9.46 -5.96
C ILE A 310 12.88 -9.11 -4.55
N THR A 311 13.60 -8.23 -3.86
CA THR A 311 13.20 -7.59 -2.59
C THR A 311 13.18 -6.09 -2.80
N ARG A 312 12.10 -5.43 -2.41
CA ARG A 312 11.98 -3.98 -2.42
C ARG A 312 11.23 -3.47 -1.19
N ASN A 313 11.74 -2.42 -0.56
CA ASN A 313 10.95 -1.61 0.34
C ASN A 313 9.95 -0.80 -0.47
N THR A 314 8.73 -0.71 0.02
CA THR A 314 7.65 -0.13 -0.73
C THR A 314 7.05 1.09 -0.03
N ASN A 315 6.12 1.75 -0.68
CA ASN A 315 5.40 2.90 -0.18
C ASN A 315 4.34 2.55 0.90
N GLY A 316 4.56 1.49 1.67
CA GLY A 316 3.57 0.99 2.64
C GLY A 316 4.10 0.94 4.09
N MET A 317 3.18 1.13 5.01
CA MET A 317 3.40 1.09 6.46
C MET A 317 2.35 0.19 7.13
N ASN A 318 2.80 -0.69 8.03
CA ASN A 318 1.93 -1.43 8.95
C ASN A 318 2.00 -0.79 10.34
N TYR A 319 0.84 -0.58 10.94
CA TYR A 319 0.74 0.11 12.22
C TYR A 319 -0.45 -0.39 13.05
N LEU A 320 -0.49 -0.01 14.30
CA LEU A 320 -1.70 -0.13 15.11
C LEU A 320 -2.41 1.22 15.12
N LEU A 321 -3.67 1.20 14.73
CA LEU A 321 -4.59 2.32 14.89
C LEU A 321 -5.02 2.36 16.35
N ALA A 322 -4.83 3.48 17.03
CA ALA A 322 -5.26 3.70 18.40
C ALA A 322 -6.51 4.60 18.41
N MET A 323 -7.53 4.23 19.19
CA MET A 323 -8.71 5.08 19.40
C MET A 323 -8.37 6.18 20.40
N VAL A 324 -7.82 7.30 19.90
CA VAL A 324 -7.20 8.35 20.74
C VAL A 324 -8.20 9.18 21.55
N THR A 325 -9.48 9.04 21.30
CA THR A 325 -10.56 9.69 22.09
C THR A 325 -11.02 8.84 23.28
N GLU A 326 -10.62 7.56 23.32
CA GLU A 326 -11.13 6.60 24.29
C GLU A 326 -10.05 6.19 25.31
N LYS A 327 -10.43 6.04 26.58
CA LYS A 327 -9.52 5.57 27.61
C LYS A 327 -9.14 4.09 27.40
N PRO A 328 -7.89 3.77 27.71
CA PRO A 328 -6.80 4.60 28.25
C PRO A 328 -5.99 5.33 27.16
N LEU A 329 -6.37 5.18 25.89
CA LEU A 329 -5.60 5.65 24.74
C LEU A 329 -5.80 7.16 24.44
N ASP A 330 -6.61 7.88 25.21
CA ASP A 330 -6.69 9.34 25.20
C ASP A 330 -5.40 10.01 25.68
N SER A 331 -4.53 9.25 26.36
CA SER A 331 -3.21 9.69 26.81
C SER A 331 -2.10 9.35 25.80
N ALA A 332 -1.36 10.35 25.30
CA ALA A 332 -0.16 10.13 24.50
C ALA A 332 0.88 9.27 25.23
N LYS A 333 0.99 9.41 26.57
CA LYS A 333 1.89 8.57 27.38
C LYS A 333 1.46 7.11 27.37
N ALA A 334 0.16 6.81 27.38
CA ALA A 334 -0.33 5.44 27.25
C ALA A 334 0.04 4.85 25.88
N ARG A 335 -0.18 5.58 24.80
CA ARG A 335 0.16 5.14 23.44
C ARG A 335 1.68 4.93 23.26
N LYS A 336 2.51 5.83 23.81
CA LYS A 336 3.99 5.66 23.85
C LYS A 336 4.40 4.44 24.66
N ALA A 337 3.77 4.20 25.83
CA ALA A 337 4.05 3.02 26.65
C ALA A 337 3.76 1.72 25.89
N LEU A 338 2.60 1.64 25.21
CA LEU A 338 2.29 0.50 24.34
C LEU A 338 3.33 0.32 23.23
N SER A 339 3.68 1.40 22.56
CA SER A 339 4.65 1.35 21.44
C SER A 339 6.03 0.86 21.90
N MET A 340 6.55 1.39 23.02
CA MET A 340 7.86 1.01 23.58
C MET A 340 7.87 -0.39 24.21
N ALA A 341 6.71 -0.93 24.57
CA ALA A 341 6.59 -2.29 25.08
C ALA A 341 6.57 -3.37 23.98
N ILE A 342 6.50 -2.97 22.71
CA ILE A 342 6.48 -3.87 21.55
C ILE A 342 7.89 -3.99 20.97
N ASP A 343 8.53 -5.17 21.16
CA ASP A 343 9.78 -5.52 20.47
C ASP A 343 9.48 -5.93 19.02
N ARG A 344 9.56 -4.96 18.13
CA ARG A 344 9.34 -5.14 16.70
C ARG A 344 10.32 -6.13 16.08
N ASN A 345 11.58 -6.10 16.53
CA ASN A 345 12.61 -7.00 16.02
C ASN A 345 12.31 -8.46 16.38
N ALA A 346 11.85 -8.72 17.61
CA ALA A 346 11.46 -10.06 18.02
C ALA A 346 10.29 -10.59 17.17
N ILE A 347 9.29 -9.76 16.87
CA ILE A 347 8.16 -10.12 16.00
C ILE A 347 8.64 -10.36 14.56
N ILE A 348 9.44 -9.45 14.00
CA ILE A 348 9.96 -9.56 12.63
C ILE A 348 10.78 -10.84 12.48
N ASN A 349 11.67 -11.14 13.41
CA ASN A 349 12.50 -12.33 13.36
C ASN A 349 11.68 -13.62 13.60
N GLY A 350 10.77 -13.61 14.55
CA GLY A 350 9.97 -14.78 14.92
C GLY A 350 8.91 -15.13 13.87
N VAL A 351 8.10 -14.15 13.48
CA VAL A 351 6.96 -14.34 12.57
C VAL A 351 7.38 -14.18 11.11
N PHE A 352 8.04 -13.07 10.78
CA PHE A 352 8.35 -12.71 9.38
C PHE A 352 9.74 -13.19 8.92
N LYS A 353 10.48 -13.94 9.73
CA LYS A 353 11.80 -14.49 9.39
C LYS A 353 12.82 -13.43 8.96
N GLY A 354 12.72 -12.24 9.53
CA GLY A 354 13.59 -11.11 9.20
C GLY A 354 13.25 -10.40 7.89
N SER A 355 12.13 -10.73 7.25
CA SER A 355 11.79 -10.20 5.91
C SER A 355 11.21 -8.78 5.91
N GLN A 356 10.91 -8.20 7.07
CA GLN A 356 10.38 -6.85 7.20
C GLN A 356 11.41 -5.92 7.86
N THR A 357 11.25 -4.61 7.67
CA THR A 357 12.08 -3.57 8.28
C THR A 357 11.31 -2.87 9.39
N PRO A 358 11.80 -2.84 10.65
CA PRO A 358 11.09 -2.17 11.73
C PRO A 358 10.93 -0.69 11.42
N ALA A 359 9.76 -0.13 11.76
CA ALA A 359 9.50 1.28 11.56
C ALA A 359 10.17 2.13 12.65
N ASP A 360 10.75 3.25 12.24
CA ASP A 360 11.32 4.29 13.11
C ASP A 360 10.80 5.69 12.75
N SER A 361 9.87 5.77 11.80
CA SER A 361 9.08 6.92 11.34
C SER A 361 7.74 6.39 10.83
N PHE A 362 6.79 7.24 10.48
CA PHE A 362 5.54 6.83 9.87
C PHE A 362 5.54 6.97 8.35
N VAL A 363 6.16 8.04 7.83
CA VAL A 363 6.45 8.17 6.40
C VAL A 363 7.53 7.15 6.03
N PRO A 364 7.28 6.24 5.06
CA PRO A 364 8.23 5.19 4.70
C PRO A 364 9.54 5.71 4.07
N PRO A 365 10.66 4.95 4.19
CA PRO A 365 11.98 5.35 3.65
C PRO A 365 12.03 5.56 2.14
N VAL A 366 11.09 5.04 1.36
CA VAL A 366 11.01 5.27 -0.09
C VAL A 366 10.78 6.75 -0.42
N PHE A 367 10.18 7.51 0.49
CA PHE A 367 10.07 8.97 0.37
C PHE A 367 11.32 9.65 0.92
N THR A 368 12.45 9.47 0.26
CA THR A 368 13.81 9.78 0.75
C THR A 368 13.98 11.19 1.31
N GLU A 369 13.37 12.19 0.67
CA GLU A 369 13.47 13.60 1.09
C GLU A 369 12.59 13.92 2.30
N ALA A 370 11.52 13.17 2.49
CA ALA A 370 10.56 13.38 3.58
C ALA A 370 10.83 12.48 4.80
N TYR A 371 11.41 11.31 4.59
CA TYR A 371 11.66 10.33 5.63
C TYR A 371 12.59 10.89 6.72
N GLN A 372 12.19 10.77 7.96
CA GLN A 372 12.93 11.21 9.13
C GLN A 372 13.36 10.02 9.97
N LYS A 373 14.57 9.52 9.72
CA LYS A 373 15.11 8.37 10.47
C LYS A 373 15.07 8.60 11.97
N GLY A 374 14.44 7.71 12.71
CA GLY A 374 14.39 7.72 14.17
C GLY A 374 13.42 8.77 14.76
N LEU A 375 12.55 9.37 13.94
CA LEU A 375 11.53 10.31 14.40
C LEU A 375 10.65 9.71 15.50
N CYS A 376 10.20 8.48 15.32
CA CYS A 376 9.39 7.77 16.31
C CYS A 376 10.27 7.20 17.43
N ALA A 377 10.70 8.03 18.38
CA ALA A 377 11.48 7.56 19.53
C ALA A 377 10.78 6.44 20.32
N ALA A 378 9.44 6.48 20.40
CA ALA A 378 8.66 5.43 21.04
C ALA A 378 8.52 4.14 20.20
N CYS A 379 9.04 4.09 18.97
CA CYS A 379 9.13 2.87 18.18
C CYS A 379 10.32 1.97 18.58
N VAL A 380 11.25 2.49 19.37
CA VAL A 380 12.34 1.72 19.96
C VAL A 380 11.84 0.96 21.19
N PHE A 381 12.12 -0.35 21.24
CA PHE A 381 11.80 -1.16 22.41
C PHE A 381 12.61 -0.69 23.63
N ASP A 382 11.90 -0.23 24.66
CA ASP A 382 12.47 0.20 25.94
C ASP A 382 11.48 -0.13 27.06
N LEU A 383 11.69 -1.25 27.72
CA LEU A 383 10.77 -1.76 28.71
C LEU A 383 10.72 -0.90 29.99
N ASP A 384 11.83 -0.28 30.38
CA ASP A 384 11.90 0.54 31.60
C ASP A 384 11.13 1.84 31.38
N GLU A 385 11.35 2.52 30.25
CA GLU A 385 10.60 3.73 29.92
C GLU A 385 9.13 3.40 29.63
N ALA A 386 8.82 2.28 28.97
CA ALA A 386 7.45 1.83 28.76
C ALA A 386 6.69 1.67 30.09
N LYS A 387 7.27 1.00 31.08
CA LYS A 387 6.67 0.83 32.42
C LYS A 387 6.49 2.14 33.16
N LYS A 388 7.47 3.05 33.05
CA LYS A 388 7.38 4.39 33.64
C LYS A 388 6.21 5.19 33.03
N LEU A 389 6.13 5.25 31.69
CA LEU A 389 5.07 5.94 30.99
C LEU A 389 3.68 5.31 31.24
N ALA A 390 3.60 3.98 31.27
CA ALA A 390 2.38 3.26 31.63
C ALA A 390 1.86 3.68 33.02
N LYS A 391 2.74 3.72 34.02
CA LYS A 391 2.38 4.18 35.37
C LYS A 391 1.93 5.64 35.37
N GLU A 392 2.62 6.52 34.67
CA GLU A 392 2.26 7.94 34.57
C GLU A 392 0.92 8.15 33.85
N ALA A 393 0.58 7.27 32.90
CA ALA A 393 -0.69 7.27 32.19
C ALA A 393 -1.84 6.58 32.96
N GLY A 394 -1.54 5.97 34.10
CA GLY A 394 -2.54 5.24 34.91
C GLY A 394 -2.85 3.84 34.37
N LEU A 395 -2.01 3.29 33.50
CA LEU A 395 -2.08 1.88 33.13
C LEU A 395 -1.57 1.03 34.31
N THR A 396 -2.41 0.11 34.76
CA THR A 396 -2.10 -0.79 35.89
C THR A 396 -2.23 -2.23 35.45
N GLU A 397 -1.69 -3.14 36.27
CA GLU A 397 -1.90 -4.58 36.07
C GLU A 397 -3.40 -4.89 35.94
N GLY A 398 -3.76 -5.66 34.92
CA GLY A 398 -5.13 -6.02 34.59
C GLY A 398 -5.93 -4.93 33.86
N THR A 399 -5.31 -3.80 33.46
CA THR A 399 -6.01 -2.83 32.59
C THR A 399 -6.41 -3.53 31.29
N GLU A 400 -7.69 -3.46 30.95
CA GLU A 400 -8.24 -4.11 29.75
C GLU A 400 -7.92 -3.28 28.49
N LEU A 401 -7.53 -3.96 27.43
CA LEU A 401 -7.28 -3.40 26.11
C LEU A 401 -7.88 -4.31 25.04
N ASN A 402 -8.74 -3.79 24.19
CA ASN A 402 -9.23 -4.50 23.02
C ASN A 402 -8.22 -4.40 21.89
N PHE A 403 -8.01 -5.52 21.17
CA PHE A 403 -7.21 -5.57 19.95
C PHE A 403 -7.97 -6.30 18.86
N GLN A 404 -8.36 -5.59 17.80
CA GLN A 404 -9.03 -6.18 16.64
C GLN A 404 -8.10 -6.26 15.43
N PHE A 405 -8.27 -7.33 14.65
CA PHE A 405 -7.53 -7.56 13.41
C PHE A 405 -8.38 -8.38 12.43
N ASN A 406 -8.06 -8.34 11.14
CA ASN A 406 -8.74 -9.17 10.16
C ASN A 406 -8.02 -10.52 9.99
N VAL A 407 -8.82 -11.60 9.85
CA VAL A 407 -8.34 -12.99 9.76
C VAL A 407 -8.03 -13.45 8.34
N ASP A 408 -8.49 -12.71 7.34
CA ASP A 408 -8.42 -13.06 5.91
C ASP A 408 -7.09 -12.69 5.22
N ALA A 409 -6.12 -12.13 5.97
CA ALA A 409 -4.83 -11.72 5.43
C ALA A 409 -3.61 -12.15 6.28
N GLY A 410 -3.75 -13.18 7.11
CA GLY A 410 -2.64 -13.80 7.85
C GLY A 410 -2.07 -12.94 8.98
N HIS A 411 -2.89 -12.14 9.65
CA HIS A 411 -2.44 -11.25 10.72
C HIS A 411 -2.39 -11.89 12.12
N GLU A 412 -2.95 -13.09 12.29
CA GLU A 412 -3.17 -13.72 13.60
C GLU A 412 -1.88 -13.94 14.39
N GLU A 413 -0.80 -14.44 13.74
CA GLU A 413 0.44 -14.79 14.42
C GLU A 413 1.15 -13.56 15.00
N TRP A 414 1.31 -12.50 14.23
CA TRP A 414 1.97 -11.30 14.72
C TRP A 414 1.08 -10.50 15.71
N ALA A 415 -0.24 -10.52 15.53
CA ALA A 415 -1.17 -9.91 16.47
C ALA A 415 -1.12 -10.61 17.82
N ALA A 416 -1.05 -11.95 17.83
CA ALA A 416 -0.83 -12.72 19.04
C ALA A 416 0.50 -12.36 19.72
N ALA A 417 1.58 -12.20 18.94
CA ALA A 417 2.89 -11.80 19.49
C ALA A 417 2.84 -10.40 20.13
N VAL A 418 2.13 -9.44 19.50
CA VAL A 418 1.91 -8.10 20.10
C VAL A 418 1.14 -8.22 21.41
N LYS A 419 0.04 -8.99 21.44
CA LYS A 419 -0.74 -9.24 22.66
C LYS A 419 0.17 -9.79 23.77
N ASP A 420 0.91 -10.87 23.49
CA ASP A 420 1.76 -11.54 24.48
C ASP A 420 2.82 -10.59 25.06
N GLN A 421 3.38 -9.71 24.23
CA GLN A 421 4.34 -8.70 24.68
C GLN A 421 3.67 -7.64 25.57
N LEU A 422 2.49 -7.12 25.19
CA LEU A 422 1.77 -6.13 26.00
C LEU A 422 1.34 -6.71 27.36
N GLU A 423 0.87 -7.95 27.40
CA GLU A 423 0.51 -8.65 28.64
C GLU A 423 1.75 -8.92 29.51
N THR A 424 2.82 -9.44 28.92
CA THR A 424 4.06 -9.76 29.66
C THR A 424 4.77 -8.50 30.15
N ASN A 425 4.89 -7.48 29.32
CA ASN A 425 5.72 -6.31 29.56
C ASN A 425 5.03 -5.26 30.45
N LEU A 426 3.71 -5.08 30.27
CA LEU A 426 2.94 -4.05 30.98
C LEU A 426 1.88 -4.62 31.93
N GLY A 427 1.67 -5.93 31.97
CA GLY A 427 0.65 -6.57 32.82
C GLY A 427 -0.80 -6.27 32.37
N LEU A 428 -1.01 -5.91 31.11
CA LEU A 428 -2.34 -5.62 30.59
C LEU A 428 -3.16 -6.92 30.42
N THR A 429 -4.46 -6.78 30.26
CA THR A 429 -5.35 -7.86 29.83
C THR A 429 -5.83 -7.53 28.42
N VAL A 430 -5.22 -8.19 27.41
CA VAL A 430 -5.52 -7.90 26.00
C VAL A 430 -6.54 -8.89 25.45
N THR A 431 -7.72 -8.40 25.09
CA THR A 431 -8.76 -9.19 24.43
C THR A 431 -8.64 -9.05 22.90
N MET A 432 -8.25 -10.14 22.26
CA MET A 432 -8.15 -10.20 20.80
C MET A 432 -9.48 -10.58 20.14
N SER A 433 -9.80 -9.93 19.02
CA SER A 433 -10.97 -10.24 18.20
C SER A 433 -10.59 -10.25 16.72
N GLY A 434 -10.63 -11.45 16.11
CA GLY A 434 -10.44 -11.62 14.67
C GLY A 434 -11.77 -11.54 13.94
N VAL A 435 -11.89 -10.67 12.94
CA VAL A 435 -13.09 -10.44 12.10
C VAL A 435 -12.71 -10.45 10.62
N GLN A 436 -13.68 -10.38 9.72
CA GLN A 436 -13.41 -10.15 8.29
C GLN A 436 -13.02 -8.68 8.06
N PHE A 437 -12.26 -8.39 7.00
CA PHE A 437 -11.76 -7.03 6.75
C PHE A 437 -12.85 -5.96 6.67
N PRO A 438 -13.99 -6.17 5.96
CA PRO A 438 -15.08 -5.18 5.96
C PRO A 438 -15.67 -4.92 7.35
N ASP A 439 -15.76 -5.96 8.19
CA ASP A 439 -16.25 -5.82 9.56
C ASP A 439 -15.25 -5.05 10.43
N LEU A 440 -13.93 -5.26 10.23
CA LEU A 440 -12.88 -4.50 10.90
C LEU A 440 -13.04 -3.00 10.61
N LEU A 441 -13.13 -2.64 9.33
CA LEU A 441 -13.31 -1.24 8.91
C LEU A 441 -14.60 -0.63 9.49
N ASN A 442 -15.70 -1.38 9.43
CA ASN A 442 -16.96 -0.91 10.01
C ASN A 442 -16.88 -0.70 11.53
N ASN A 443 -16.16 -1.60 12.24
CA ASN A 443 -15.98 -1.47 13.70
C ASN A 443 -15.11 -0.27 14.08
N GLU A 444 -14.04 0.00 13.32
CA GLU A 444 -13.16 1.17 13.53
C GLU A 444 -13.89 2.50 13.38
N GLN A 445 -14.88 2.55 12.50
CA GLN A 445 -15.63 3.76 12.18
C GLN A 445 -16.66 4.13 13.26
N GLN A 446 -17.09 3.17 14.09
CA GLN A 446 -18.21 3.38 15.00
C GLN A 446 -17.88 4.40 16.11
N PRO A 447 -18.85 5.22 16.53
CA PRO A 447 -18.74 6.00 17.76
C PRO A 447 -18.50 5.06 18.96
N GLY A 448 -17.53 5.40 19.81
CA GLY A 448 -17.16 4.58 20.97
C GLY A 448 -16.34 3.33 20.62
N ALA A 449 -15.84 3.19 19.39
CA ALA A 449 -14.79 2.22 19.08
C ALA A 449 -13.61 2.44 20.03
N SER A 450 -13.07 1.36 20.61
CA SER A 450 -12.07 1.46 21.68
C SER A 450 -10.94 0.43 21.51
N GLY A 451 -9.78 0.75 22.08
CA GLY A 451 -8.60 -0.11 22.00
C GLY A 451 -7.75 0.15 20.76
N ILE A 452 -7.07 -0.88 20.31
CA ILE A 452 -6.19 -0.84 19.14
C ILE A 452 -6.70 -1.75 18.02
N TYR A 453 -6.39 -1.37 16.78
CA TYR A 453 -6.80 -2.12 15.60
C TYR A 453 -5.58 -2.34 14.70
N ARG A 454 -5.55 -3.47 14.01
CA ARG A 454 -4.60 -3.69 12.93
C ARG A 454 -4.91 -2.74 11.79
N ALA A 455 -3.90 -2.00 11.34
CA ALA A 455 -4.04 -1.13 10.19
C ALA A 455 -2.79 -1.19 9.29
N ALA A 456 -2.97 -0.79 8.05
CA ALA A 456 -1.89 -0.57 7.10
C ALA A 456 -2.30 0.51 6.11
N TRP A 457 -1.31 1.20 5.56
CA TRP A 457 -1.50 2.19 4.51
C TRP A 457 -0.47 1.99 3.40
N GLY A 458 -0.86 2.19 2.18
CA GLY A 458 0.01 2.33 1.03
C GLY A 458 -0.33 3.63 0.32
N ALA A 459 0.67 4.33 -0.19
CA ALA A 459 0.42 5.61 -0.84
C ALA A 459 -0.39 5.46 -2.13
N ASP A 460 -1.49 6.18 -2.25
CA ASP A 460 -2.31 6.28 -3.46
C ASP A 460 -1.64 7.15 -4.53
N TYR A 461 -0.82 8.09 -4.09
CA TYR A 461 -0.01 8.99 -4.92
C TYR A 461 1.29 9.32 -4.19
N PRO A 462 2.37 9.64 -4.93
CA PRO A 462 3.74 9.67 -4.40
C PRO A 462 4.07 10.95 -3.61
N THR A 463 3.43 11.14 -2.47
CA THR A 463 3.73 12.26 -1.56
C THR A 463 3.61 11.83 -0.10
N PRO A 464 4.45 12.34 0.81
CA PRO A 464 4.33 12.09 2.25
C PRO A 464 2.99 12.59 2.82
N GLU A 465 2.37 13.58 2.19
CA GLU A 465 1.05 14.09 2.56
C GLU A 465 0.00 12.99 2.57
N ASN A 466 0.10 12.00 1.68
CA ASN A 466 -0.82 10.87 1.63
C ASN A 466 -0.74 9.93 2.85
N PHE A 467 0.33 9.98 3.63
CA PHE A 467 0.42 9.29 4.92
C PHE A 467 -0.13 10.11 6.09
N LEU A 468 -0.12 11.42 5.96
CA LEU A 468 -0.44 12.32 7.06
C LEU A 468 -1.90 12.79 6.99
N ALA A 469 -2.31 13.36 5.87
CA ALA A 469 -3.62 13.99 5.77
C ALA A 469 -4.79 13.01 5.87
N PRO A 470 -4.87 11.93 5.07
CA PRO A 470 -6.00 11.01 5.14
C PRO A 470 -6.15 10.33 6.49
N LEU A 471 -5.04 10.07 7.19
CA LEU A 471 -5.03 9.26 8.41
C LEU A 471 -5.09 10.07 9.70
N LEU A 472 -4.72 11.37 9.67
CA LEU A 472 -4.44 12.13 10.87
C LEU A 472 -5.05 13.54 10.86
N SER A 473 -5.45 14.11 9.70
CA SER A 473 -6.09 15.43 9.72
C SER A 473 -7.49 15.38 10.34
N THR A 474 -7.87 16.46 10.99
CA THR A 474 -9.21 16.60 11.61
C THR A 474 -10.31 16.45 10.55
N ASP A 475 -10.14 16.99 9.35
CA ASP A 475 -11.11 16.90 8.26
C ASP A 475 -11.31 15.46 7.79
N ALA A 476 -10.27 14.62 7.85
CA ALA A 476 -10.34 13.22 7.47
C ALA A 476 -11.10 12.32 8.46
N ILE A 477 -11.58 12.85 9.57
CA ILE A 477 -12.57 12.19 10.44
C ILE A 477 -13.92 12.12 9.69
N GLY A 478 -14.29 13.20 9.00
CA GLY A 478 -15.49 13.28 8.17
C GLY A 478 -16.83 13.17 8.93
N ALA A 479 -16.81 13.26 10.26
CA ALA A 479 -17.99 13.06 11.10
C ALA A 479 -17.89 13.76 12.46
N THR A 480 -19.03 13.98 13.11
CA THR A 480 -19.10 14.40 14.51
C THR A 480 -18.82 13.22 15.46
N ALA A 481 -18.58 13.50 16.74
CA ALA A 481 -18.17 12.48 17.72
C ALA A 481 -19.19 11.35 17.93
N ASP A 482 -20.46 11.60 17.67
CA ASP A 482 -21.59 10.67 17.82
C ASP A 482 -21.98 9.94 16.53
N GLN A 483 -21.22 10.14 15.45
CA GLN A 483 -21.46 9.52 14.15
C GLN A 483 -20.27 8.64 13.72
N PRO A 484 -20.50 7.60 12.90
CA PRO A 484 -19.42 6.84 12.29
C PRO A 484 -18.52 7.76 11.46
N THR A 485 -17.20 7.55 11.50
CA THR A 485 -16.27 8.27 10.63
C THR A 485 -16.54 7.91 9.17
N THR A 486 -16.41 8.88 8.27
CA THR A 486 -16.55 8.67 6.82
C THR A 486 -15.23 8.80 6.08
N GLY A 487 -14.18 9.28 6.75
CA GLY A 487 -12.81 9.30 6.26
C GLY A 487 -11.91 8.26 6.93
N ASP A 488 -10.63 8.29 6.62
CA ASP A 488 -9.65 7.30 7.06
C ASP A 488 -8.96 7.64 8.39
N ASN A 489 -9.19 8.84 8.94
CA ASN A 489 -8.81 9.16 10.33
C ASN A 489 -9.81 8.53 11.31
N ARG A 490 -9.85 7.19 11.32
CA ARG A 490 -10.77 6.41 12.16
C ARG A 490 -10.40 6.45 13.63
N GLY A 491 -9.12 6.74 13.94
CA GLY A 491 -8.65 6.97 15.32
C GLY A 491 -9.10 8.29 15.93
N ARG A 492 -9.66 9.19 15.13
CA ARG A 492 -10.19 10.50 15.51
C ARG A 492 -9.14 11.44 16.11
N TYR A 493 -7.90 11.34 15.65
CA TYR A 493 -6.87 12.30 16.01
C TYR A 493 -7.22 13.69 15.49
N SER A 494 -6.98 14.72 16.30
CA SER A 494 -7.23 16.12 15.95
C SER A 494 -6.20 17.01 16.64
N ASN A 495 -5.50 17.84 15.87
CA ASN A 495 -4.51 18.78 16.37
C ASN A 495 -4.43 19.97 15.40
N GLU A 496 -4.77 21.16 15.90
CA GLU A 496 -4.83 22.39 15.11
C GLU A 496 -3.49 22.76 14.46
N GLU A 497 -2.36 22.57 15.16
CA GLU A 497 -1.03 22.90 14.64
C GLU A 497 -0.62 21.91 13.51
N PHE A 498 -0.95 20.63 13.69
CA PHE A 498 -0.79 19.61 12.66
C PHE A 498 -1.59 19.95 11.40
N ASP A 499 -2.88 20.26 11.55
CA ASP A 499 -3.75 20.60 10.42
C ASP A 499 -3.27 21.85 9.68
N GLN A 500 -2.80 22.86 10.42
CA GLN A 500 -2.26 24.09 9.84
C GLN A 500 -0.97 23.81 9.05
N LEU A 501 -0.06 22.95 9.58
CA LEU A 501 1.16 22.56 8.86
C LEU A 501 0.86 21.82 7.57
N LEU A 502 -0.17 20.95 7.54
CA LEU A 502 -0.61 20.29 6.32
C LEU A 502 -1.15 21.30 5.29
N ALA A 503 -2.01 22.22 5.73
CA ALA A 503 -2.56 23.26 4.86
C ALA A 503 -1.46 24.17 4.29
N ASP A 504 -0.54 24.62 5.15
CA ASP A 504 0.61 25.43 4.75
C ASP A 504 1.55 24.66 3.81
N GLY A 505 1.72 23.34 4.04
CA GLY A 505 2.48 22.45 3.16
C GLY A 505 1.88 22.42 1.76
N ARG A 506 0.58 22.10 1.66
CA ARG A 506 -0.16 22.08 0.38
C ARG A 506 -0.07 23.39 -0.38
N ALA A 507 -0.10 24.54 0.33
CA ALA A 507 0.01 25.86 -0.28
C ALA A 507 1.45 26.27 -0.65
N THR A 508 2.46 25.47 -0.32
CA THR A 508 3.87 25.81 -0.54
C THR A 508 4.39 25.22 -1.86
N LYS A 509 4.82 26.08 -2.80
CA LYS A 509 5.37 25.66 -4.11
C LYS A 509 6.75 25.02 -4.01
N ASP A 510 7.63 25.58 -3.17
CA ASP A 510 8.96 25.04 -2.98
C ASP A 510 8.88 23.67 -2.30
N GLU A 511 9.36 22.65 -2.99
CA GLU A 511 9.26 21.26 -2.55
C GLU A 511 10.02 21.01 -1.25
N ALA A 512 11.19 21.61 -1.09
CA ALA A 512 11.98 21.43 0.13
C ALA A 512 11.34 22.11 1.34
N GLU A 513 10.72 23.29 1.15
CA GLU A 513 9.97 23.97 2.20
C GLU A 513 8.67 23.23 2.52
N ARG A 514 7.97 22.71 1.53
CA ARG A 514 6.78 21.86 1.68
C ARG A 514 7.10 20.62 2.49
N THR A 515 8.17 19.90 2.10
CA THR A 515 8.64 18.70 2.79
C THR A 515 8.93 18.95 4.26
N LYS A 516 9.57 20.08 4.61
CA LYS A 516 9.81 20.45 6.01
C LYS A 516 8.53 20.61 6.81
N LYS A 517 7.49 21.21 6.23
CA LYS A 517 6.20 21.35 6.92
C LYS A 517 5.55 19.98 7.20
N TYR A 518 5.63 19.05 6.25
CA TYR A 518 5.15 17.67 6.48
C TYR A 518 6.01 16.93 7.51
N GLN A 519 7.31 17.16 7.52
CA GLN A 519 8.20 16.62 8.57
C GLN A 519 7.87 17.17 9.96
N GLU A 520 7.55 18.45 10.07
CA GLU A 520 7.10 19.08 11.33
C GLU A 520 5.73 18.53 11.75
N ALA A 521 4.81 18.36 10.81
CA ALA A 521 3.51 17.74 11.07
C ALA A 521 3.66 16.29 11.56
N GLU A 522 4.47 15.46 10.89
CA GLU A 522 4.75 14.09 11.32
C GLU A 522 5.35 14.04 12.72
N LYS A 523 6.26 14.98 13.04
CA LYS A 523 6.87 15.08 14.37
C LYS A 523 5.81 15.31 15.45
N ILE A 524 4.83 16.17 15.21
CA ILE A 524 3.72 16.41 16.16
C ILE A 524 2.90 15.13 16.32
N ALA A 525 2.37 14.58 15.24
CA ALA A 525 1.40 13.50 15.32
C ALA A 525 2.03 12.17 15.79
N ILE A 526 3.25 11.85 15.34
CA ILE A 526 3.92 10.58 15.62
C ILE A 526 4.98 10.73 16.72
N GLY A 527 5.84 11.73 16.62
CA GLY A 527 6.92 11.94 17.59
C GLY A 527 6.41 12.37 18.97
N ASP A 528 5.56 13.39 18.98
CA ASP A 528 5.10 14.00 20.23
C ASP A 528 3.79 13.38 20.75
N ASP A 529 2.81 13.10 19.89
CA ASP A 529 1.48 12.61 20.30
C ASP A 529 1.31 11.09 20.17
N GLN A 530 2.15 10.40 19.38
CA GLN A 530 2.01 8.98 19.08
C GLN A 530 0.57 8.62 18.67
N ALA A 531 0.00 9.37 17.75
CA ALA A 531 -1.39 9.20 17.31
C ALA A 531 -1.64 7.81 16.69
N LEU A 532 -0.64 7.28 15.99
CA LEU A 532 -0.57 5.91 15.48
C LEU A 532 0.66 5.22 16.08
N ILE A 533 0.68 3.88 16.09
CA ILE A 533 1.81 3.08 16.55
C ILE A 533 2.44 2.36 15.34
N PRO A 534 3.46 2.96 14.68
CA PRO A 534 4.15 2.32 13.56
C PRO A 534 4.77 0.98 13.99
N LEU A 535 4.64 -0.06 13.17
CA LEU A 535 5.19 -1.38 13.45
C LEU A 535 6.39 -1.70 12.53
N TRP A 536 6.16 -1.79 11.22
CA TRP A 536 7.21 -2.05 10.23
C TRP A 536 6.83 -1.45 8.87
N ASN A 537 7.86 -1.04 8.15
CA ASN A 537 7.74 -0.67 6.74
C ASN A 537 7.41 -1.93 5.93
N ARG A 538 6.58 -1.78 4.92
CA ARG A 538 6.25 -2.89 4.04
C ARG A 538 7.42 -3.20 3.13
N THR A 539 7.95 -4.42 3.24
CA THR A 539 8.93 -4.97 2.31
C THR A 539 8.29 -6.08 1.50
N GLN A 540 8.40 -5.99 0.20
CA GLN A 540 7.80 -6.95 -0.74
C GLN A 540 8.86 -7.85 -1.35
N HIS A 541 8.46 -9.10 -1.58
CA HIS A 541 9.30 -10.11 -2.20
C HIS A 541 8.57 -10.72 -3.40
N ARG A 542 9.29 -10.90 -4.50
CA ARG A 542 8.73 -11.49 -5.73
C ARG A 542 9.69 -12.52 -6.30
N LEU A 543 9.10 -13.54 -6.92
CA LEU A 543 9.80 -14.39 -7.86
C LEU A 543 9.60 -13.85 -9.26
N ALA A 544 10.67 -13.81 -10.05
CA ALA A 544 10.69 -13.26 -11.39
C ALA A 544 11.48 -14.16 -12.34
N ASN A 545 10.89 -14.54 -13.47
CA ASN A 545 11.50 -15.48 -14.43
C ASN A 545 12.57 -14.80 -15.30
N THR A 546 13.69 -14.49 -14.67
CA THR A 546 14.86 -13.91 -15.36
C THR A 546 15.49 -14.84 -16.38
N SER A 547 15.08 -16.11 -16.47
CA SER A 547 15.55 -17.02 -17.53
C SER A 547 14.92 -16.71 -18.91
N LYS A 548 13.70 -16.17 -18.91
CA LYS A 548 12.93 -15.82 -20.12
C LYS A 548 12.91 -14.33 -20.41
N PHE A 549 12.89 -13.48 -19.37
CA PHE A 549 12.63 -12.06 -19.50
C PHE A 549 13.77 -11.22 -18.93
N ILE A 550 13.87 -9.98 -19.41
CA ILE A 550 14.72 -8.90 -18.86
C ILE A 550 13.84 -7.76 -18.37
N ASN A 551 14.43 -6.77 -17.71
CA ASN A 551 13.78 -5.59 -17.17
C ASN A 551 12.68 -5.92 -16.13
N LEU A 552 12.85 -7.05 -15.43
CA LEU A 552 11.93 -7.49 -14.38
C LEU A 552 12.18 -6.68 -13.12
N ARG A 553 11.26 -5.79 -12.78
CA ARG A 553 11.27 -4.98 -11.56
C ARG A 553 9.85 -4.77 -11.03
N MET A 554 9.75 -4.35 -9.78
CA MET A 554 8.49 -3.82 -9.22
C MET A 554 8.39 -2.33 -9.55
N ASP A 555 7.18 -1.89 -9.87
CA ASP A 555 6.84 -0.48 -9.99
C ASP A 555 6.52 0.16 -8.63
N PHE A 556 6.21 1.46 -8.60
CA PHE A 556 5.83 2.20 -7.40
C PHE A 556 4.63 1.55 -6.66
N SER A 557 3.71 0.93 -7.39
CA SER A 557 2.51 0.27 -6.85
C SER A 557 2.72 -1.23 -6.53
N GLU A 558 3.99 -1.69 -6.38
CA GLU A 558 4.36 -3.07 -6.02
C GLU A 558 4.05 -4.14 -7.10
N ASN A 559 3.71 -3.73 -8.31
CA ASN A 559 3.33 -4.59 -9.42
C ASN A 559 4.52 -4.87 -10.37
N PRO A 560 4.46 -5.93 -11.22
CA PRO A 560 5.45 -6.08 -12.27
C PRO A 560 5.35 -4.92 -13.26
N ASP A 561 6.48 -4.29 -13.60
CA ASP A 561 6.51 -3.21 -14.58
C ASP A 561 6.33 -3.76 -16.00
N LEU A 562 5.07 -4.08 -16.36
CA LEU A 562 4.72 -4.72 -17.63
C LEU A 562 5.11 -3.90 -18.87
N TYR A 563 5.31 -2.59 -18.69
CA TYR A 563 5.68 -1.70 -19.79
C TYR A 563 7.11 -1.93 -20.26
N GLU A 564 8.02 -2.23 -19.32
CA GLU A 564 9.45 -2.42 -19.58
C GLU A 564 9.85 -3.90 -19.78
N ILE A 565 9.03 -4.84 -19.32
CA ILE A 565 9.35 -6.27 -19.43
C ILE A 565 9.48 -6.68 -20.90
N SER A 566 10.57 -7.39 -21.20
CA SER A 566 10.88 -7.88 -22.56
C SER A 566 11.43 -9.30 -22.52
N ILE A 567 11.24 -10.04 -23.61
CA ILE A 567 11.95 -11.31 -23.81
C ILE A 567 13.45 -11.10 -23.93
N LYS A 568 14.22 -12.11 -23.53
CA LYS A 568 15.68 -12.12 -23.66
C LYS A 568 16.17 -12.09 -25.09
#